data_f4482453d1f8e34eb92b726e963362a2
#
_entry.id   f4482453d1f8e34eb92b726e963362a2
#
_cell.length_a   1.000
_cell.length_b   1.000
_cell.length_c   1.000
_cell.angle_alpha   90.00
_cell.angle_beta   90.00
_cell.angle_gamma   90.00
#
_symmetry.space_group_name_H-M   'P 1'
#
loop_
_entity.id
_entity.type
_entity.pdbx_description
1 polymer ?
#
loop_
_entity_poly.entity_id
_entity_poly.type
_entity_poly.pdbx_seq_one_letter_code
_entity_poly.pdbx_strand_id
1 'polypeptide(L)'
;KLSNPYAMNVVDLCPVGALTSKDFRFQKRVWFLNTKEAICNHCARGCSIFVDHHKEKYKREMIYRYRPRLNDKVNGYFICDAGRLSYHIENENQEFHALIRGKVSEYEYAEGKLLRLLKRHLGKTLFLLGSNLSLEEMVRVQKLAKLYEIMLNAYEPERFDVSFGDDFLKCNDRSANRRSFPLLGIDESKEGLEQALQMAELVVLIGRSDAKMIKEMGYAKNIAILCSQCEVSCKEVELVLPVASHTRREGSFINIDGYIQYSSCVIKSENAHKTLLAILAQILGDTVTTCQEVWEAELFF
;
A
#
# COMPACT_ATOMS: atom_id res chain seq x y z
N LYS A 1 -23.70 4.83 22.36
CA LYS A 1 -22.55 4.67 21.46
C LYS A 1 -21.83 6.01 21.37
N LEU A 2 -20.52 6.05 21.70
CA LEU A 2 -19.73 7.26 21.51
C LEU A 2 -19.56 7.50 20.01
N SER A 3 -19.86 8.71 19.56
CA SER A 3 -19.79 9.11 18.15
C SER A 3 -18.49 9.84 17.80
N ASN A 4 -17.66 10.17 18.80
CA ASN A 4 -16.39 10.84 18.58
C ASN A 4 -15.40 9.93 17.84
N PRO A 5 -14.81 10.34 16.71
CA PRO A 5 -13.89 9.53 15.91
C PRO A 5 -12.53 9.26 16.58
N TYR A 6 -12.30 9.76 17.79
CA TYR A 6 -11.09 9.58 18.59
C TYR A 6 -11.37 8.95 19.96
N ALA A 7 -12.58 8.41 20.17
CA ALA A 7 -13.03 7.92 21.47
C ALA A 7 -12.12 6.80 22.04
N MET A 8 -11.51 5.99 21.16
CA MET A 8 -10.65 4.88 21.60
C MET A 8 -9.29 5.33 22.16
N ASN A 9 -8.88 6.59 22.00
CA ASN A 9 -7.64 7.08 22.63
C ASN A 9 -7.74 7.11 24.16
N VAL A 10 -8.95 7.22 24.72
CA VAL A 10 -9.18 7.13 26.17
C VAL A 10 -8.71 5.78 26.74
N VAL A 11 -8.76 4.71 25.95
CA VAL A 11 -8.28 3.38 26.35
C VAL A 11 -6.75 3.38 26.54
N ASP A 12 -6.01 4.09 25.67
CA ASP A 12 -4.55 4.17 25.78
C ASP A 12 -4.11 5.06 26.96
N LEU A 13 -4.92 6.04 27.33
CA LEU A 13 -4.66 6.96 28.45
C LEU A 13 -4.96 6.36 29.82
N CYS A 14 -5.75 5.27 29.90
CA CYS A 14 -6.15 4.67 31.16
C CYS A 14 -5.02 3.79 31.76
N PRO A 15 -4.27 4.27 32.78
CA PRO A 15 -3.08 3.57 33.27
C PRO A 15 -3.41 2.27 34.03
N VAL A 16 -4.64 2.16 34.57
CA VAL A 16 -5.07 1.02 35.39
C VAL A 16 -5.82 -0.05 34.58
N GLY A 17 -5.99 0.15 33.26
CA GLY A 17 -6.70 -0.82 32.40
C GLY A 17 -8.20 -0.98 32.72
N ALA A 18 -8.82 0.00 33.39
CA ALA A 18 -10.26 0.00 33.67
C ALA A 18 -11.08 0.24 32.38
N LEU A 19 -10.54 1.06 31.47
CA LEU A 19 -11.08 1.25 30.14
C LEU A 19 -10.35 0.33 29.17
N THR A 20 -11.08 -0.47 28.43
CA THR A 20 -10.52 -1.45 27.50
C THR A 20 -11.20 -1.34 26.14
N SER A 21 -10.44 -1.54 25.07
CA SER A 21 -11.01 -1.68 23.73
C SER A 21 -11.87 -2.94 23.68
N LYS A 22 -13.11 -2.82 23.22
CA LYS A 22 -13.99 -3.96 22.98
C LYS A 22 -13.39 -4.89 21.91
N ASP A 23 -12.70 -4.31 20.95
CA ASP A 23 -12.05 -5.00 19.83
C ASP A 23 -10.87 -5.88 20.30
N PHE A 24 -10.06 -5.36 21.21
CA PHE A 24 -8.88 -6.10 21.72
C PHE A 24 -9.14 -6.93 22.98
N ARG A 25 -10.21 -6.61 23.74
CA ARG A 25 -10.50 -7.27 25.02
C ARG A 25 -10.65 -8.77 24.81
N PHE A 26 -9.97 -9.56 25.65
CA PHE A 26 -9.96 -11.03 25.63
C PHE A 26 -9.31 -11.68 24.41
N GLN A 27 -8.73 -10.92 23.47
CA GLN A 27 -8.04 -11.47 22.32
C GLN A 27 -6.68 -12.07 22.70
N LYS A 28 -5.84 -11.28 23.39
CA LYS A 28 -4.48 -11.70 23.76
C LYS A 28 -4.00 -10.95 25.01
N ARG A 29 -3.15 -11.60 25.80
CA ARG A 29 -2.44 -10.92 26.89
C ARG A 29 -1.28 -10.11 26.33
N VAL A 30 -1.08 -8.90 26.87
CA VAL A 30 -0.14 -7.90 26.31
C VAL A 30 1.30 -8.41 26.29
N TRP A 31 1.72 -9.20 27.28
CA TRP A 31 3.09 -9.74 27.37
C TRP A 31 3.42 -10.82 26.34
N PHE A 32 2.44 -11.32 25.59
CA PHE A 32 2.69 -12.21 24.44
C PHE A 32 2.84 -11.45 23.13
N LEU A 33 2.53 -10.15 23.11
CA LEU A 33 2.59 -9.36 21.89
C LEU A 33 4.00 -8.85 21.63
N ASN A 34 4.42 -8.94 20.39
CA ASN A 34 5.55 -8.18 19.88
C ASN A 34 5.04 -6.84 19.39
N THR A 35 5.85 -5.80 19.52
CA THR A 35 5.50 -4.45 19.10
C THR A 35 6.54 -3.95 18.08
N LYS A 36 6.09 -3.40 16.97
CA LYS A 36 6.94 -2.72 16.00
C LYS A 36 6.39 -1.33 15.66
N GLU A 37 7.30 -0.46 15.25
CA GLU A 37 6.99 0.88 14.79
C GLU A 37 6.59 0.87 13.32
N ALA A 38 5.51 1.59 13.01
CA ALA A 38 5.03 1.77 11.66
C ALA A 38 4.34 3.14 11.51
N ILE A 39 3.81 3.39 10.34
CA ILE A 39 2.91 4.50 10.08
C ILE A 39 1.53 3.99 9.68
N CYS A 40 0.50 4.77 9.99
CA CYS A 40 -0.86 4.52 9.53
C CYS A 40 -1.00 4.95 8.07
N ASN A 41 -1.44 4.05 7.21
CA ASN A 41 -1.65 4.32 5.78
C ASN A 41 -3.10 4.67 5.42
N HIS A 42 -3.95 5.00 6.40
CA HIS A 42 -5.38 5.19 6.20
C HIS A 42 -5.75 6.56 5.60
N CYS A 43 -4.91 7.58 5.81
CA CYS A 43 -5.03 8.91 5.19
C CYS A 43 -3.67 9.61 5.12
N ALA A 44 -3.64 10.76 4.44
CA ALA A 44 -2.43 11.55 4.19
C ALA A 44 -1.74 12.12 5.44
N ARG A 45 -2.36 12.05 6.64
CA ARG A 45 -1.72 12.42 7.89
C ARG A 45 -0.51 11.54 8.21
N GLY A 46 -0.58 10.23 7.90
CA GLY A 46 0.53 9.32 8.16
C GLY A 46 0.88 9.22 9.65
N CYS A 47 -0.11 9.03 10.53
CA CYS A 47 0.11 8.95 11.98
C CYS A 47 1.14 7.89 12.34
N SER A 48 2.08 8.24 13.22
CA SER A 48 3.04 7.28 13.80
C SER A 48 2.30 6.31 14.73
N ILE A 49 2.52 5.01 14.55
CA ILE A 49 1.84 3.95 15.30
C ILE A 49 2.80 2.89 15.81
N PHE A 50 2.38 2.22 16.88
CA PHE A 50 2.85 0.91 17.27
C PHE A 50 1.88 -0.15 16.75
N VAL A 51 2.43 -1.19 16.15
CA VAL A 51 1.68 -2.37 15.71
C VAL A 51 1.98 -3.52 16.64
N ASP A 52 0.97 -3.95 17.37
CA ASP A 52 1.05 -5.10 18.28
C ASP A 52 0.62 -6.35 17.52
N HIS A 53 1.54 -7.31 17.38
CA HIS A 53 1.35 -8.53 16.61
C HIS A 53 1.87 -9.78 17.36
N HIS A 54 1.44 -10.96 16.94
CA HIS A 54 1.93 -12.21 17.51
C HIS A 54 1.73 -13.39 16.55
N LYS A 55 2.69 -14.31 16.54
CA LYS A 55 2.61 -15.59 15.82
C LYS A 55 2.39 -16.71 16.85
N GLU A 56 1.22 -17.33 16.83
CA GLU A 56 0.97 -18.54 17.60
C GLU A 56 1.61 -19.76 16.91
N LYS A 57 1.97 -20.77 17.71
CA LYS A 57 2.51 -22.01 17.16
C LYS A 57 1.51 -22.62 16.16
N TYR A 58 1.96 -22.96 14.98
CA TYR A 58 1.17 -23.53 13.88
C TYR A 58 0.07 -22.63 13.30
N LYS A 59 0.05 -21.34 13.64
CA LYS A 59 -0.87 -20.38 13.06
C LYS A 59 -0.12 -19.29 12.31
N ARG A 60 -0.83 -18.57 11.44
CA ARG A 60 -0.30 -17.36 10.81
C ARG A 60 -0.07 -16.26 11.85
N GLU A 61 0.86 -15.39 11.56
CA GLU A 61 1.10 -14.19 12.35
C GLU A 61 -0.05 -13.19 12.15
N MET A 62 -0.58 -12.65 13.25
CA MET A 62 -1.74 -11.78 13.27
C MET A 62 -1.41 -10.45 13.94
N ILE A 63 -2.01 -9.37 13.45
CA ILE A 63 -2.04 -8.07 14.12
C ILE A 63 -3.23 -8.06 15.07
N TYR A 64 -3.00 -7.62 16.30
CA TYR A 64 -4.03 -7.57 17.33
C TYR A 64 -4.56 -6.15 17.59
N ARG A 65 -3.73 -5.12 17.36
CA ARG A 65 -4.15 -3.72 17.44
C ARG A 65 -3.10 -2.76 16.91
N TYR A 66 -3.55 -1.56 16.57
CA TYR A 66 -2.72 -0.37 16.41
C TYR A 66 -2.87 0.53 17.63
N ARG A 67 -1.75 1.13 18.08
CA ARG A 67 -1.71 2.14 19.15
C ARG A 67 -0.97 3.38 18.64
N PRO A 68 -1.34 4.60 19.11
CA PRO A 68 -0.58 5.79 18.76
C PRO A 68 0.85 5.70 19.29
N ARG A 69 1.80 6.15 18.49
CA ARG A 69 3.17 6.42 18.89
C ARG A 69 3.37 7.93 18.89
N LEU A 70 3.93 8.46 19.98
CA LEU A 70 4.18 9.88 20.10
C LEU A 70 5.00 10.41 18.92
N ASN A 71 4.45 11.43 18.25
CA ASN A 71 5.15 12.22 17.26
C ASN A 71 4.56 13.63 17.24
N ASP A 72 5.23 14.57 17.91
CA ASP A 72 4.77 15.95 18.10
C ASP A 72 4.55 16.70 16.77
N LYS A 73 5.26 16.30 15.71
CA LYS A 73 5.17 16.94 14.40
C LYS A 73 4.03 16.41 13.52
N VAL A 74 3.44 15.26 13.86
CA VAL A 74 2.45 14.58 13.00
C VAL A 74 1.13 14.36 13.70
N ASN A 75 1.11 13.60 14.78
CA ASN A 75 -0.13 13.15 15.42
C ASN A 75 -0.17 13.33 16.94
N GLY A 76 0.89 13.91 17.55
CA GLY A 76 0.99 13.98 19.01
C GLY A 76 0.80 12.59 19.63
N TYR A 77 -0.14 12.49 20.56
CA TYR A 77 -0.49 11.24 21.27
C TYR A 77 -1.71 10.51 20.69
N PHE A 78 -2.24 10.94 19.55
CA PHE A 78 -3.54 10.52 19.06
C PHE A 78 -3.47 9.71 17.78
N ILE A 79 -4.49 8.86 17.57
CA ILE A 79 -4.83 8.22 16.29
C ILE A 79 -6.36 8.18 16.16
N CYS A 80 -6.91 8.36 14.97
CA CYS A 80 -8.35 8.23 14.77
C CYS A 80 -8.80 6.77 14.88
N ASP A 81 -10.05 6.54 15.28
CA ASP A 81 -10.60 5.20 15.47
C ASP A 81 -10.63 4.41 14.15
N ALA A 82 -10.88 5.08 13.01
CA ALA A 82 -10.84 4.46 11.69
C ALA A 82 -9.44 3.93 11.34
N GLY A 83 -8.38 4.74 11.54
CA GLY A 83 -6.99 4.31 11.35
C GLY A 83 -6.59 3.23 12.35
N ARG A 84 -7.05 3.31 13.60
CA ARG A 84 -6.80 2.31 14.65
C ARG A 84 -7.33 0.93 14.28
N LEU A 85 -8.50 0.86 13.67
CA LEU A 85 -9.17 -0.40 13.31
C LEU A 85 -8.80 -0.92 11.92
N SER A 86 -8.06 -0.15 11.13
CA SER A 86 -7.68 -0.56 9.76
C SER A 86 -6.81 -1.81 9.69
N TYR A 87 -6.21 -2.25 10.80
CA TYR A 87 -5.43 -3.49 10.85
C TYR A 87 -6.27 -4.75 10.53
N HIS A 88 -7.59 -4.71 10.68
CA HIS A 88 -8.46 -5.83 10.30
C HIS A 88 -8.31 -6.14 8.81
N ILE A 89 -8.19 -5.12 7.97
CA ILE A 89 -7.95 -5.26 6.53
C ILE A 89 -6.64 -6.02 6.26
N GLU A 90 -5.58 -5.73 7.02
CA GLU A 90 -4.28 -6.42 6.90
C GLU A 90 -4.38 -7.91 7.29
N ASN A 91 -5.24 -8.25 8.24
CA ASN A 91 -5.46 -9.62 8.67
C ASN A 91 -6.32 -10.43 7.69
N GLU A 92 -7.29 -9.81 7.02
CA GLU A 92 -8.21 -10.47 6.10
C GLU A 92 -7.52 -10.89 4.80
N ASN A 93 -6.55 -10.10 4.34
CA ASN A 93 -5.96 -10.22 2.99
C ASN A 93 -4.75 -11.16 2.88
N GLN A 94 -4.63 -12.15 3.74
CA GLN A 94 -3.43 -13.01 3.81
C GLN A 94 -3.40 -14.19 2.82
N GLU A 95 -4.49 -14.52 2.14
CA GLU A 95 -4.62 -15.72 1.29
C GLU A 95 -4.89 -15.39 -0.19
N PHE A 96 -4.38 -14.29 -0.67
CA PHE A 96 -4.60 -13.88 -2.04
C PHE A 96 -3.62 -14.58 -2.98
N HIS A 97 -4.12 -15.30 -4.00
CA HIS A 97 -3.31 -16.05 -4.96
C HIS A 97 -3.08 -15.27 -6.25
N ALA A 98 -2.00 -15.60 -6.95
CA ALA A 98 -1.80 -15.11 -8.31
C ALA A 98 -2.89 -15.67 -9.24
N LEU A 99 -3.42 -14.81 -10.12
CA LEU A 99 -4.50 -15.18 -11.04
C LEU A 99 -4.12 -14.82 -12.47
N ILE A 100 -4.42 -15.72 -13.38
CA ILE A 100 -4.31 -15.48 -14.83
C ILE A 100 -5.70 -15.71 -15.44
N ARG A 101 -6.28 -14.65 -15.97
CA ARG A 101 -7.66 -14.68 -16.52
C ARG A 101 -8.66 -15.29 -15.54
N GLY A 102 -8.54 -14.92 -14.27
CA GLY A 102 -9.40 -15.39 -13.19
C GLY A 102 -9.15 -16.81 -12.70
N LYS A 103 -8.14 -17.51 -13.19
CA LYS A 103 -7.73 -18.83 -12.71
C LYS A 103 -6.50 -18.73 -11.84
N VAL A 104 -6.50 -19.46 -10.71
CA VAL A 104 -5.34 -19.55 -9.81
C VAL A 104 -4.14 -20.10 -10.58
N SER A 105 -3.00 -19.50 -10.35
CA SER A 105 -1.72 -19.84 -11.00
C SER A 105 -0.59 -19.88 -9.98
N GLU A 106 0.46 -20.63 -10.29
CA GLU A 106 1.73 -20.56 -9.57
C GLU A 106 2.32 -19.15 -9.67
N TYR A 107 2.92 -18.67 -8.58
CA TYR A 107 3.41 -17.29 -8.47
C TYR A 107 4.50 -16.97 -9.50
N GLU A 108 5.49 -17.86 -9.63
CA GLU A 108 6.62 -17.73 -10.57
C GLU A 108 6.15 -17.71 -12.04
N TYR A 109 5.13 -18.49 -12.35
CA TYR A 109 4.55 -18.51 -13.69
C TYR A 109 3.82 -17.20 -14.01
N ALA A 110 3.08 -16.64 -13.03
CA ALA A 110 2.39 -15.37 -13.15
C ALA A 110 3.38 -14.20 -13.28
N GLU A 111 4.47 -14.21 -12.51
CA GLU A 111 5.57 -13.24 -12.60
C GLU A 111 6.27 -13.32 -13.98
N GLY A 112 6.56 -14.51 -14.47
CA GLY A 112 7.08 -14.71 -15.83
C GLY A 112 6.10 -14.23 -16.91
N LYS A 113 4.79 -14.30 -16.66
CA LYS A 113 3.78 -13.73 -17.56
C LYS A 113 3.81 -12.20 -17.56
N LEU A 114 3.98 -11.55 -16.41
CA LEU A 114 4.14 -10.10 -16.33
C LEU A 114 5.32 -9.64 -17.22
N LEU A 115 6.48 -10.28 -17.07
CA LEU A 115 7.65 -9.99 -17.90
C LEU A 115 7.37 -10.12 -19.40
N ARG A 116 6.67 -11.19 -19.81
CA ARG A 116 6.29 -11.39 -21.22
C ARG A 116 5.33 -10.30 -21.71
N LEU A 117 4.37 -9.87 -20.88
CA LEU A 117 3.44 -8.79 -21.22
C LEU A 117 4.19 -7.47 -21.40
N LEU A 118 5.08 -7.09 -20.50
CA LEU A 118 5.89 -5.87 -20.59
C LEU A 118 6.75 -5.85 -21.85
N LYS A 119 7.45 -6.96 -22.15
CA LYS A 119 8.26 -7.08 -23.38
C LYS A 119 7.43 -7.04 -24.66
N ARG A 120 6.21 -7.59 -24.63
CA ARG A 120 5.31 -7.61 -25.80
C ARG A 120 4.75 -6.23 -26.12
N HIS A 121 4.52 -5.40 -25.09
CA HIS A 121 3.91 -4.08 -25.21
C HIS A 121 4.90 -2.96 -24.89
N LEU A 122 6.17 -3.13 -25.26
CA LEU A 122 7.22 -2.13 -25.09
C LEU A 122 6.82 -0.81 -25.76
N GLY A 123 6.97 0.32 -25.06
CA GLY A 123 6.57 1.64 -25.53
C GLY A 123 5.04 1.89 -25.58
N LYS A 124 4.22 0.87 -25.24
CA LYS A 124 2.75 0.93 -25.25
C LYS A 124 2.14 0.45 -23.94
N THR A 125 2.89 0.59 -22.86
CA THR A 125 2.45 0.22 -21.51
C THR A 125 2.24 1.47 -20.69
N LEU A 126 1.14 1.50 -19.93
CA LEU A 126 0.86 2.50 -18.90
C LEU A 126 0.94 1.83 -17.52
N PHE A 127 1.74 2.39 -16.62
CA PHE A 127 1.66 2.10 -15.19
C PHE A 127 0.80 3.14 -14.51
N LEU A 128 -0.27 2.68 -13.87
CA LEU A 128 -1.16 3.51 -13.07
C LEU A 128 -0.88 3.22 -11.59
N LEU A 129 -0.30 4.19 -10.90
CA LEU A 129 0.24 4.04 -9.56
C LEU A 129 -0.79 4.39 -8.49
N GLY A 130 -0.84 3.60 -7.43
CA GLY A 130 -1.59 3.90 -6.22
C GLY A 130 -0.77 4.71 -5.23
N SER A 131 -1.41 5.63 -4.55
CA SER A 131 -0.80 6.56 -3.60
C SER A 131 -0.37 5.93 -2.25
N ASN A 132 -0.53 4.63 -2.10
CA ASN A 132 -0.05 3.89 -0.92
C ASN A 132 1.31 3.20 -1.15
N LEU A 133 1.91 3.36 -2.32
CA LEU A 133 3.27 2.88 -2.58
C LEU A 133 4.28 3.67 -1.74
N SER A 134 5.39 3.04 -1.36
CA SER A 134 6.49 3.74 -0.70
C SER A 134 7.26 4.61 -1.70
N LEU A 135 8.04 5.56 -1.19
CA LEU A 135 8.90 6.41 -2.02
C LEU A 135 9.88 5.55 -2.83
N GLU A 136 10.49 4.57 -2.20
CA GLU A 136 11.45 3.65 -2.82
C GLU A 136 10.82 2.83 -3.95
N GLU A 137 9.59 2.33 -3.72
CA GLU A 137 8.83 1.62 -4.77
C GLU A 137 8.54 2.53 -5.97
N MET A 138 8.12 3.78 -5.73
CA MET A 138 7.85 4.76 -6.80
C MET A 138 9.12 5.08 -7.59
N VAL A 139 10.26 5.28 -6.93
CA VAL A 139 11.56 5.52 -7.58
C VAL A 139 11.96 4.34 -8.47
N ARG A 140 11.81 3.12 -7.98
CA ARG A 140 12.12 1.90 -8.74
C ARG A 140 11.18 1.72 -9.94
N VAL A 141 9.88 2.02 -9.77
CA VAL A 141 8.92 2.02 -10.88
C VAL A 141 9.30 3.06 -11.92
N GLN A 142 9.73 4.26 -11.50
CA GLN A 142 10.17 5.31 -12.42
C GLN A 142 11.42 4.90 -13.19
N LYS A 143 12.38 4.23 -12.55
CA LYS A 143 13.56 3.68 -13.23
C LYS A 143 13.16 2.64 -14.29
N LEU A 144 12.26 1.73 -13.93
CA LEU A 144 11.73 0.74 -14.86
C LEU A 144 11.00 1.40 -16.04
N ALA A 145 10.22 2.44 -15.75
CA ALA A 145 9.48 3.17 -16.76
C ALA A 145 10.40 3.84 -17.78
N LYS A 146 11.50 4.44 -17.34
CA LYS A 146 12.52 5.00 -18.23
C LYS A 146 13.19 3.94 -19.11
N LEU A 147 13.49 2.76 -18.55
CA LEU A 147 14.17 1.69 -19.28
C LEU A 147 13.27 1.02 -20.34
N TYR A 148 11.98 0.89 -20.07
CA TYR A 148 11.03 0.18 -20.93
C TYR A 148 10.08 1.13 -21.67
N GLU A 149 10.34 2.46 -21.66
CA GLU A 149 9.50 3.48 -22.30
C GLU A 149 8.03 3.38 -21.86
N ILE A 150 7.80 3.21 -20.54
CA ILE A 150 6.47 3.05 -19.94
C ILE A 150 5.93 4.42 -19.55
N MET A 151 4.69 4.70 -19.90
CA MET A 151 3.96 5.89 -19.44
C MET A 151 3.59 5.73 -17.96
N LEU A 152 3.66 6.81 -17.19
CA LEU A 152 3.28 6.84 -15.77
C LEU A 152 2.14 7.82 -15.54
N ASN A 153 1.17 7.42 -14.73
CA ASN A 153 0.14 8.31 -14.19
C ASN A 153 -0.29 7.81 -12.81
N ALA A 154 -0.82 8.72 -11.98
CA ALA A 154 -1.25 8.44 -10.61
C ALA A 154 -2.62 9.07 -10.27
N TYR A 155 -3.48 9.28 -11.28
CA TYR A 155 -4.82 9.79 -11.06
C TYR A 155 -5.65 8.80 -10.22
N GLU A 156 -6.06 9.22 -9.00
CA GLU A 156 -6.75 8.38 -8.01
C GLU A 156 -7.80 9.21 -7.24
N PRO A 157 -8.89 9.65 -7.92
CA PRO A 157 -9.89 10.56 -7.35
C PRO A 157 -10.68 9.94 -6.19
N GLU A 158 -10.85 8.62 -6.17
CA GLU A 158 -11.57 7.88 -5.13
C GLU A 158 -10.89 7.93 -3.76
N ARG A 159 -9.64 8.37 -3.70
CA ARG A 159 -8.93 8.58 -2.44
C ARG A 159 -9.27 9.91 -1.77
N PHE A 160 -9.95 10.81 -2.44
CA PHE A 160 -10.36 12.08 -1.86
C PHE A 160 -11.80 12.00 -1.36
N ASP A 161 -11.95 12.01 -0.02
CA ASP A 161 -13.25 11.91 0.67
C ASP A 161 -13.45 13.10 1.62
N VAL A 162 -14.24 14.09 1.18
CA VAL A 162 -14.53 15.31 1.96
C VAL A 162 -15.23 14.99 3.27
N SER A 163 -16.00 13.90 3.33
CA SER A 163 -16.73 13.51 4.52
C SER A 163 -15.85 12.84 5.60
N PHE A 164 -14.66 12.40 5.23
CA PHE A 164 -13.75 11.68 6.12
C PHE A 164 -12.92 12.63 7.00
N GLY A 165 -12.43 13.75 6.46
CA GLY A 165 -11.56 14.69 7.16
C GLY A 165 -12.22 15.43 8.30
N ASP A 166 -11.40 16.01 9.17
CA ASP A 166 -11.84 16.93 10.23
C ASP A 166 -10.76 17.99 10.53
N ASP A 167 -11.07 18.94 11.39
CA ASP A 167 -10.16 20.04 11.76
C ASP A 167 -9.08 19.62 12.76
N PHE A 168 -9.04 18.36 13.18
CA PHE A 168 -8.09 17.90 14.19
C PHE A 168 -6.96 17.05 13.62
N LEU A 169 -7.24 15.86 13.09
CA LEU A 169 -6.20 14.93 12.67
C LEU A 169 -6.48 14.24 11.32
N LYS A 170 -7.74 13.90 11.05
CA LYS A 170 -8.10 13.18 9.81
C LYS A 170 -7.99 14.08 8.59
N CYS A 171 -7.46 13.57 7.50
CA CYS A 171 -7.36 14.27 6.23
C CYS A 171 -8.38 13.76 5.22
N ASN A 172 -8.96 14.67 4.42
CA ASN A 172 -9.85 14.32 3.30
C ASN A 172 -9.14 13.46 2.25
N ASP A 173 -7.83 13.66 2.08
CA ASP A 173 -7.00 12.80 1.25
C ASP A 173 -6.66 11.51 2.01
N ARG A 174 -7.11 10.38 1.48
CA ARG A 174 -6.89 9.05 2.03
C ARG A 174 -5.65 8.34 1.47
N SER A 175 -4.75 9.11 0.90
CA SER A 175 -3.53 8.65 0.25
C SER A 175 -2.33 8.85 1.15
N ALA A 176 -1.73 7.77 1.64
CA ALA A 176 -0.62 7.86 2.61
C ALA A 176 0.64 8.55 2.05
N ASN A 177 0.85 8.52 0.74
CA ASN A 177 2.10 8.97 0.10
C ASN A 177 1.91 9.77 -1.19
N ARG A 178 0.77 10.43 -1.38
CA ARG A 178 0.51 11.25 -2.59
C ARG A 178 1.57 12.33 -2.81
N ARG A 179 2.13 12.90 -1.74
CA ARG A 179 3.17 13.94 -1.84
C ARG A 179 4.44 13.50 -2.57
N SER A 180 4.67 12.19 -2.70
CA SER A 180 5.79 11.66 -3.48
C SER A 180 5.60 11.82 -5.00
N PHE A 181 4.38 11.84 -5.52
CA PHE A 181 4.13 11.94 -6.96
C PHE A 181 4.67 13.24 -7.58
N PRO A 182 4.30 14.44 -7.09
CA PRO A 182 4.84 15.68 -7.64
C PRO A 182 6.35 15.80 -7.44
N LEU A 183 6.93 15.28 -6.35
CA LEU A 183 8.37 15.26 -6.12
C LEU A 183 9.12 14.42 -7.15
N LEU A 184 8.50 13.35 -7.62
CA LEU A 184 9.05 12.46 -8.65
C LEU A 184 8.64 12.87 -10.07
N GLY A 185 7.86 13.96 -10.23
CA GLY A 185 7.36 14.39 -11.53
C GLY A 185 6.38 13.43 -12.18
N ILE A 186 5.62 12.66 -11.36
CA ILE A 186 4.58 11.75 -11.83
C ILE A 186 3.27 12.52 -11.97
N ASP A 187 2.65 12.44 -13.15
CA ASP A 187 1.40 13.11 -13.46
C ASP A 187 0.22 12.49 -12.71
N GLU A 188 -0.60 13.35 -12.10
CA GLU A 188 -1.83 12.97 -11.38
C GLU A 188 -3.09 13.51 -12.07
N SER A 189 -2.97 14.09 -13.28
CA SER A 189 -4.10 14.68 -13.99
C SER A 189 -4.96 13.63 -14.67
N LYS A 190 -6.26 13.92 -14.77
CA LYS A 190 -7.20 13.10 -15.52
C LYS A 190 -6.91 13.16 -17.01
N GLU A 191 -6.58 14.34 -17.49
CA GLU A 191 -6.24 14.62 -18.89
C GLU A 191 -5.01 13.82 -19.33
N GLY A 192 -3.96 13.76 -18.50
CA GLY A 192 -2.79 12.94 -18.75
C GLY A 192 -3.09 11.45 -18.73
N LEU A 193 -3.98 10.99 -17.83
CA LEU A 193 -4.46 9.61 -17.84
C LEU A 193 -5.20 9.28 -19.15
N GLU A 194 -6.14 10.11 -19.58
CA GLU A 194 -6.91 9.91 -20.80
C GLU A 194 -6.02 9.84 -22.05
N GLN A 195 -5.02 10.71 -22.14
CA GLN A 195 -4.03 10.69 -23.23
C GLN A 195 -3.18 9.41 -23.20
N ALA A 196 -2.69 9.02 -22.03
CA ALA A 196 -1.90 7.79 -21.88
C ALA A 196 -2.72 6.53 -22.21
N LEU A 197 -3.99 6.49 -21.83
CA LEU A 197 -4.89 5.38 -22.14
C LEU A 197 -5.13 5.20 -23.65
N GLN A 198 -5.19 6.29 -24.43
CA GLN A 198 -5.33 6.22 -25.89
C GLN A 198 -4.14 5.55 -26.56
N MET A 199 -2.95 5.69 -26.00
CA MET A 199 -1.70 5.17 -26.55
C MET A 199 -1.37 3.77 -26.02
N ALA A 200 -1.83 3.41 -24.83
CA ALA A 200 -1.48 2.16 -24.17
C ALA A 200 -2.20 0.95 -24.77
N GLU A 201 -1.54 -0.17 -24.89
CA GLU A 201 -2.11 -1.50 -25.18
C GLU A 201 -2.15 -2.39 -23.92
N LEU A 202 -1.31 -2.09 -22.93
CA LEU A 202 -1.26 -2.73 -21.62
C LEU A 202 -1.36 -1.66 -20.53
N VAL A 203 -2.27 -1.85 -19.60
CA VAL A 203 -2.37 -1.05 -18.37
C VAL A 203 -1.97 -1.93 -17.18
N VAL A 204 -1.02 -1.49 -16.38
CA VAL A 204 -0.59 -2.18 -15.16
C VAL A 204 -0.94 -1.31 -13.97
N LEU A 205 -1.89 -1.77 -13.16
CA LEU A 205 -2.25 -1.13 -11.89
C LEU A 205 -1.26 -1.58 -10.82
N ILE A 206 -0.59 -0.65 -10.15
CA ILE A 206 0.42 -0.95 -9.12
C ILE A 206 0.00 -0.32 -7.80
N GLY A 207 -0.20 -1.14 -6.77
CA GLY A 207 -0.66 -0.68 -5.45
C GLY A 207 -2.14 -0.29 -5.39
N ARG A 208 -2.92 -0.57 -6.44
CA ARG A 208 -4.35 -0.30 -6.57
C ARG A 208 -5.06 -1.40 -7.36
N SER A 209 -6.39 -1.45 -7.31
CA SER A 209 -7.18 -2.53 -7.93
C SER A 209 -8.43 -2.06 -8.70
N ASP A 210 -8.53 -0.80 -9.02
CA ASP A 210 -9.69 -0.13 -9.64
C ASP A 210 -9.81 -0.35 -11.16
N ALA A 211 -9.60 -1.57 -11.62
CA ALA A 211 -9.75 -1.96 -13.03
C ALA A 211 -11.10 -1.58 -13.64
N LYS A 212 -12.15 -1.46 -12.81
CA LYS A 212 -13.47 -1.02 -13.23
C LYS A 212 -13.45 0.41 -13.78
N MET A 213 -12.76 1.33 -13.11
CA MET A 213 -12.60 2.72 -13.58
C MET A 213 -11.95 2.76 -14.97
N ILE A 214 -10.89 1.98 -15.19
CA ILE A 214 -10.20 1.94 -16.49
C ILE A 214 -11.11 1.44 -17.61
N LYS A 215 -11.99 0.48 -17.31
CA LYS A 215 -12.99 -0.03 -18.28
C LYS A 215 -14.10 0.97 -18.56
N GLU A 216 -14.59 1.65 -17.53
CA GLU A 216 -15.61 2.69 -17.67
C GLU A 216 -15.11 3.87 -18.51
N MET A 217 -13.81 4.14 -18.52
CA MET A 217 -13.14 5.10 -19.42
C MET A 217 -13.02 4.59 -20.87
N GLY A 218 -13.61 3.44 -21.20
CA GLY A 218 -13.59 2.86 -22.55
C GLY A 218 -12.30 2.09 -22.89
N TYR A 219 -11.50 1.75 -21.88
CA TYR A 219 -10.22 1.09 -22.06
C TYR A 219 -10.30 -0.38 -21.62
N ALA A 220 -10.27 -1.31 -22.58
CA ALA A 220 -10.57 -2.72 -22.32
C ALA A 220 -9.50 -3.72 -22.82
N LYS A 221 -8.29 -3.26 -23.25
CA LYS A 221 -7.36 -4.21 -23.89
C LYS A 221 -6.73 -5.15 -22.87
N ASN A 222 -5.52 -4.92 -22.41
CA ASN A 222 -4.85 -5.83 -21.48
C ASN A 222 -4.65 -5.11 -20.13
N ILE A 223 -5.18 -5.67 -19.05
CA ILE A 223 -5.01 -5.12 -17.70
C ILE A 223 -4.26 -6.14 -16.85
N ALA A 224 -3.19 -5.71 -16.19
CA ALA A 224 -2.51 -6.44 -15.14
C ALA A 224 -2.62 -5.66 -13.82
N ILE A 225 -2.67 -6.37 -12.69
CA ILE A 225 -2.80 -5.76 -11.36
C ILE A 225 -1.72 -6.31 -10.45
N LEU A 226 -0.96 -5.43 -9.82
CA LEU A 226 -0.01 -5.72 -8.75
C LEU A 226 -0.50 -5.05 -7.47
N CYS A 227 -1.15 -5.79 -6.59
CA CYS A 227 -1.73 -5.23 -5.36
C CYS A 227 -1.73 -6.24 -4.21
N SER A 228 -1.85 -5.75 -2.99
CA SER A 228 -1.99 -6.59 -1.80
C SER A 228 -3.43 -7.05 -1.56
N GLN A 229 -4.39 -6.43 -2.26
CA GLN A 229 -5.83 -6.70 -2.14
C GLN A 229 -6.48 -6.52 -3.51
N CYS A 230 -7.34 -7.44 -3.91
CA CYS A 230 -8.07 -7.32 -5.16
C CYS A 230 -9.55 -7.69 -4.97
N GLU A 231 -10.43 -6.71 -5.11
CA GLU A 231 -11.89 -6.91 -5.07
C GLU A 231 -12.49 -7.17 -6.46
N VAL A 232 -11.67 -7.19 -7.50
CA VAL A 232 -12.13 -7.24 -8.89
C VAL A 232 -12.63 -8.63 -9.25
N SER A 233 -13.73 -8.68 -10.02
CA SER A 233 -14.11 -9.86 -10.79
C SER A 233 -12.98 -10.21 -11.77
N CYS A 234 -12.09 -11.11 -11.33
CA CYS A 234 -10.79 -11.39 -11.94
C CYS A 234 -10.88 -12.01 -13.35
N LYS A 235 -12.08 -12.30 -13.86
CA LYS A 235 -12.27 -12.89 -15.21
C LYS A 235 -11.91 -11.94 -16.35
N GLU A 236 -11.94 -10.66 -16.07
CA GLU A 236 -11.73 -9.60 -17.07
C GLU A 236 -10.31 -8.99 -17.06
N VAL A 237 -9.45 -9.49 -16.18
CA VAL A 237 -8.07 -9.03 -16.02
C VAL A 237 -7.13 -10.13 -16.50
N GLU A 238 -6.13 -9.75 -17.29
CA GLU A 238 -5.16 -10.71 -17.87
C GLU A 238 -4.28 -11.35 -16.81
N LEU A 239 -3.88 -10.56 -15.79
CA LEU A 239 -3.02 -10.99 -14.72
C LEU A 239 -3.34 -10.25 -13.41
N VAL A 240 -3.40 -10.99 -12.31
CA VAL A 240 -3.32 -10.42 -10.95
C VAL A 240 -2.14 -11.05 -10.23
N LEU A 241 -1.19 -10.24 -9.81
CA LEU A 241 -0.01 -10.67 -9.09
C LEU A 241 -0.05 -10.06 -7.68
N PRO A 242 -0.20 -10.88 -6.63
CA PRO A 242 -0.19 -10.40 -5.25
C PRO A 242 1.18 -9.84 -4.87
N VAL A 243 1.16 -8.71 -4.15
CA VAL A 243 2.36 -8.11 -3.57
C VAL A 243 2.20 -7.97 -2.06
N ALA A 244 3.31 -7.85 -1.33
CA ALA A 244 3.29 -7.67 0.11
C ALA A 244 2.48 -6.42 0.50
N SER A 245 1.63 -6.56 1.53
CA SER A 245 0.82 -5.47 2.07
C SER A 245 1.68 -4.47 2.86
N HIS A 246 1.07 -3.36 3.29
CA HIS A 246 1.75 -2.28 4.02
C HIS A 246 2.52 -2.78 5.26
N THR A 247 1.94 -3.68 6.04
CA THR A 247 2.58 -4.22 7.27
C THR A 247 3.61 -5.31 7.01
N ARG A 248 3.73 -5.80 5.76
CA ARG A 248 4.64 -6.87 5.34
C ARG A 248 5.83 -6.39 4.53
N ARG A 249 5.95 -5.10 4.35
CA ARG A 249 7.05 -4.42 3.68
C ARG A 249 7.51 -3.23 4.49
N GLU A 250 8.69 -2.76 4.23
CA GLU A 250 9.21 -1.50 4.73
C GLU A 250 9.09 -0.41 3.69
N GLY A 251 9.17 0.85 4.08
CA GLY A 251 9.15 1.95 3.13
C GLY A 251 9.06 3.31 3.79
N SER A 252 9.47 4.33 3.03
CA SER A 252 9.34 5.73 3.40
C SER A 252 8.10 6.35 2.76
N PHE A 253 7.43 7.21 3.52
CA PHE A 253 6.18 7.86 3.13
C PHE A 253 6.26 9.34 3.45
N ILE A 254 5.80 10.19 2.54
CA ILE A 254 5.76 11.63 2.71
C ILE A 254 4.33 12.04 3.04
N ASN A 255 4.11 12.51 4.25
CA ASN A 255 2.78 12.90 4.71
C ASN A 255 2.31 14.22 4.09
N ILE A 256 1.08 14.64 4.41
CA ILE A 256 0.48 15.87 3.87
C ILE A 256 1.30 17.13 4.22
N ASP A 257 1.99 17.14 5.35
CA ASP A 257 2.82 18.28 5.80
C ASP A 257 4.25 18.23 5.22
N GLY A 258 4.60 17.19 4.43
CA GLY A 258 5.91 17.02 3.81
C GLY A 258 6.93 16.30 4.68
N TYR A 259 6.56 15.74 5.83
CA TYR A 259 7.47 14.95 6.66
C TYR A 259 7.66 13.55 6.07
N ILE A 260 8.93 13.17 5.86
CA ILE A 260 9.32 11.81 5.48
C ILE A 260 9.30 10.95 6.75
N GLN A 261 8.57 9.85 6.71
CA GLN A 261 8.45 8.89 7.81
C GLN A 261 8.70 7.49 7.32
N TYR A 262 9.43 6.70 8.08
CA TYR A 262 9.73 5.30 7.77
C TYR A 262 8.76 4.36 8.48
N SER A 263 8.23 3.40 7.73
CA SER A 263 7.42 2.28 8.24
C SER A 263 8.20 0.98 8.13
N SER A 264 8.40 0.29 9.25
CA SER A 264 9.13 -0.97 9.25
C SER A 264 8.26 -2.15 8.77
N CYS A 265 8.88 -3.19 8.25
CA CYS A 265 8.21 -4.47 8.02
C CYS A 265 7.84 -5.10 9.37
N VAL A 266 6.54 -5.17 9.65
CA VAL A 266 6.00 -5.69 10.92
C VAL A 266 5.95 -7.21 10.90
N ILE A 267 5.25 -7.79 9.92
CA ILE A 267 5.02 -9.22 9.79
C ILE A 267 6.00 -9.81 8.79
N LYS A 268 6.86 -10.70 9.27
CA LYS A 268 7.77 -11.51 8.45
C LYS A 268 7.15 -12.89 8.26
N SER A 269 6.29 -13.07 7.27
CA SER A 269 5.69 -14.36 6.99
C SER A 269 6.60 -15.19 6.07
N GLU A 270 6.79 -16.46 6.39
CA GLU A 270 7.54 -17.42 5.55
C GLU A 270 6.85 -17.69 4.21
N ASN A 271 5.52 -17.47 4.14
CA ASN A 271 4.71 -17.60 2.92
C ASN A 271 4.20 -16.23 2.43
N ALA A 272 4.91 -15.14 2.73
CA ALA A 272 4.51 -13.82 2.28
C ALA A 272 4.71 -13.67 0.78
N HIS A 273 3.80 -12.94 0.14
CA HIS A 273 4.03 -12.48 -1.22
C HIS A 273 5.33 -11.66 -1.29
N LYS A 274 5.99 -11.69 -2.43
CA LYS A 274 7.17 -10.85 -2.68
C LYS A 274 6.82 -9.38 -2.48
N THR A 275 7.77 -8.60 -2.01
CA THR A 275 7.65 -7.13 -2.02
C THR A 275 7.66 -6.64 -3.46
N LEU A 276 7.05 -5.50 -3.71
CA LEU A 276 7.11 -4.88 -5.03
C LEU A 276 8.57 -4.59 -5.44
N LEU A 277 9.42 -4.18 -4.49
CA LEU A 277 10.86 -3.97 -4.75
C LEU A 277 11.53 -5.24 -5.27
N ALA A 278 11.25 -6.40 -4.70
CA ALA A 278 11.82 -7.68 -5.17
C ALA A 278 11.35 -8.04 -6.59
N ILE A 279 10.09 -7.79 -6.92
CA ILE A 279 9.56 -7.99 -8.28
C ILE A 279 10.24 -7.03 -9.26
N LEU A 280 10.36 -5.76 -8.90
CA LEU A 280 11.00 -4.74 -9.74
C LEU A 280 12.49 -5.03 -9.94
N ALA A 281 13.21 -5.48 -8.91
CA ALA A 281 14.61 -5.91 -9.02
C ALA A 281 14.77 -7.05 -10.04
N GLN A 282 13.90 -8.05 -9.97
CA GLN A 282 13.91 -9.15 -10.93
C GLN A 282 13.63 -8.70 -12.37
N ILE A 283 12.71 -7.75 -12.56
CA ILE A 283 12.40 -7.19 -13.89
C ILE A 283 13.58 -6.35 -14.42
N LEU A 284 14.20 -5.54 -13.55
CA LEU A 284 15.36 -4.72 -13.87
C LEU A 284 16.65 -5.51 -14.05
N GLY A 285 16.69 -6.76 -13.55
CA GLY A 285 17.88 -7.62 -13.60
C GLY A 285 18.98 -7.21 -12.61
N ASP A 286 18.61 -6.57 -11.50
CA ASP A 286 19.52 -6.17 -10.44
C ASP A 286 19.16 -6.79 -9.08
N THR A 287 19.90 -6.47 -8.01
CA THR A 287 19.74 -7.06 -6.68
C THR A 287 19.17 -6.09 -5.64
N VAL A 288 18.73 -4.90 -6.05
CA VAL A 288 18.22 -3.85 -5.16
C VAL A 288 16.80 -4.19 -4.71
N THR A 289 16.66 -4.78 -3.53
CA THR A 289 15.41 -5.34 -3.01
C THR A 289 14.95 -4.73 -1.70
N THR A 290 15.80 -3.94 -1.03
CA THR A 290 15.52 -3.27 0.24
C THR A 290 15.44 -1.76 0.09
N CYS A 291 14.75 -1.10 1.02
CA CYS A 291 14.67 0.35 1.04
C CYS A 291 16.05 1.01 1.18
N GLN A 292 16.90 0.47 2.05
CA GLN A 292 18.25 0.99 2.24
C GLN A 292 19.06 0.96 0.95
N GLU A 293 19.03 -0.16 0.22
CA GLU A 293 19.72 -0.28 -1.09
C GLU A 293 19.19 0.72 -2.12
N VAL A 294 17.88 1.02 -2.13
CA VAL A 294 17.32 2.04 -3.01
C VAL A 294 17.82 3.44 -2.63
N TRP A 295 17.85 3.77 -1.33
CA TRP A 295 18.40 5.03 -0.87
C TRP A 295 19.85 5.20 -1.29
N GLU A 296 20.69 4.18 -1.08
CA GLU A 296 22.11 4.21 -1.44
C GLU A 296 22.34 4.29 -2.95
N ALA A 297 21.55 3.59 -3.75
CA ALA A 297 21.77 3.48 -5.18
C ALA A 297 21.08 4.58 -6.02
N GLU A 298 19.95 5.14 -5.57
CA GLU A 298 19.06 5.93 -6.42
C GLU A 298 18.59 7.26 -5.81
N LEU A 299 18.68 7.44 -4.49
CA LEU A 299 18.19 8.62 -3.78
C LEU A 299 19.29 9.48 -3.15
N PHE A 300 20.48 8.95 -2.93
CA PHE A 300 21.65 9.75 -2.54
C PHE A 300 22.30 10.34 -3.80
N PHE A 301 22.00 11.59 -4.05
CA PHE A 301 22.72 12.49 -4.94
C PHE A 301 23.15 13.74 -4.17
#